data_b478348def8dffd0a338c35c403534b2
#
_entry.id   b478348def8dffd0a338c35c403534b2
#
_cell.length_a   1.000
_cell.length_b   1.000
_cell.length_c   1.000
_cell.angle_alpha   90.00
_cell.angle_beta   90.00
_cell.angle_gamma   90.00
#
_symmetry.space_group_name_H-M   'P 1'
#
loop_
_entity.id
_entity.type
_entity.pdbx_description
1 polymer ?
#
loop_
_entity_poly.entity_id
_entity_poly.type
_entity_poly.pdbx_seq_one_letter_code
_entity_poly.pdbx_strand_id
1 'polypeptide(L)'
;MDEYVKRQLSSVPGHIGFYYKNLVTGETDGSRQTELFQAASVIKLPILAAILLEEREHPGVLQERLLVRDGDKVPGCGALQHISGTQAYDIESLCKLMITISDNTATNVLIRRFGIEFLNERFRVLGLQESKIFRFLFD
;
A
#
# COMPACT_ATOMS: atom_id res chain seq x y z
N MET A 1 -1.04 -8.25 27.37
CA MET A 1 -0.24 -7.00 27.22
C MET A 1 0.21 -6.53 28.57
N ASP A 2 1.50 -6.18 28.68
CA ASP A 2 2.10 -5.62 29.92
C ASP A 2 1.36 -4.33 30.32
N GLU A 3 1.08 -4.18 31.62
CA GLU A 3 0.43 -2.98 32.18
C GLU A 3 1.23 -1.70 31.94
N TYR A 4 2.55 -1.81 31.82
CA TYR A 4 3.40 -0.69 31.42
C TYR A 4 3.08 -0.20 30.01
N VAL A 5 2.97 -1.11 29.04
CA VAL A 5 2.62 -0.77 27.62
C VAL A 5 1.23 -0.15 27.53
N LYS A 6 0.24 -0.71 28.25
CA LYS A 6 -1.12 -0.14 28.31
C LYS A 6 -1.10 1.30 28.80
N ARG A 7 -0.34 1.56 29.89
CA ARG A 7 -0.23 2.91 30.47
C ARG A 7 0.43 3.89 29.50
N GLN A 8 1.50 3.46 28.81
CA GLN A 8 2.16 4.29 27.80
C GLN A 8 1.22 4.65 26.66
N LEU A 9 0.50 3.67 26.12
CA LEU A 9 -0.47 3.90 25.05
C LEU A 9 -1.61 4.83 25.48
N SER A 10 -2.08 4.72 26.72
CA SER A 10 -3.14 5.58 27.26
C SER A 10 -2.70 7.01 27.50
N SER A 11 -1.40 7.26 27.65
CA SER A 11 -0.84 8.60 27.87
C SER A 11 -0.59 9.38 26.57
N VAL A 12 -0.57 8.71 25.41
CA VAL A 12 -0.36 9.36 24.11
C VAL A 12 -1.68 9.92 23.61
N PRO A 13 -1.76 11.22 23.27
CA PRO A 13 -2.96 11.78 22.69
C PRO A 13 -3.17 11.22 21.28
N GLY A 14 -4.39 10.73 21.01
CA GLY A 14 -4.77 10.22 19.70
C GLY A 14 -5.48 8.87 19.73
N HIS A 15 -5.87 8.41 18.53
CA HIS A 15 -6.51 7.12 18.34
C HIS A 15 -5.45 6.09 17.94
N ILE A 16 -5.08 5.22 18.88
CA ILE A 16 -3.98 4.27 18.72
C ILE A 16 -4.52 2.85 18.72
N GLY A 17 -4.18 2.10 17.67
CA GLY A 17 -4.39 0.66 17.60
C GLY A 17 -3.05 -0.05 17.39
N PHE A 18 -2.91 -1.24 17.95
CA PHE A 18 -1.80 -2.12 17.63
C PHE A 18 -2.24 -3.59 17.73
N TYR A 19 -1.48 -4.43 17.05
CA TYR A 19 -1.59 -5.87 17.11
C TYR A 19 -0.20 -6.48 17.15
N TYR A 20 -0.02 -7.46 18.03
CA TYR A 20 1.21 -8.24 18.16
C TYR A 20 0.91 -9.71 17.98
N LYS A 21 1.78 -10.42 17.27
CA LYS A 21 1.76 -11.88 17.16
C LYS A 21 3.18 -12.43 17.25
N ASN A 22 3.42 -13.28 18.22
CA ASN A 22 4.64 -14.08 18.26
C ASN A 22 4.52 -15.25 17.27
N LEU A 23 5.36 -15.27 16.24
CA LEU A 23 5.30 -16.29 15.20
C LEU A 23 5.81 -17.66 15.66
N VAL A 24 6.56 -17.73 16.78
CA VAL A 24 7.09 -18.97 17.33
C VAL A 24 6.07 -19.61 18.28
N THR A 25 5.51 -18.82 19.22
CA THR A 25 4.59 -19.31 20.24
C THR A 25 3.12 -19.26 19.80
N GLY A 26 2.79 -18.47 18.78
CA GLY A 26 1.42 -18.18 18.37
C GLY A 26 0.69 -17.19 19.28
N GLU A 27 1.32 -16.72 20.35
CA GLU A 27 0.74 -15.76 21.28
C GLU A 27 0.39 -14.45 20.56
N THR A 28 -0.78 -13.92 20.84
CA THR A 28 -1.28 -12.67 20.29
C THR A 28 -1.72 -11.72 21.38
N ASP A 29 -1.54 -10.44 21.13
CA ASP A 29 -2.04 -9.37 21.99
C ASP A 29 -2.33 -8.12 21.15
N GLY A 30 -3.17 -7.22 21.65
CA GLY A 30 -3.50 -6.02 20.89
C GLY A 30 -4.44 -5.08 21.63
N SER A 31 -4.57 -3.90 21.06
CA SER A 31 -5.56 -2.91 21.46
C SER A 31 -6.18 -2.31 20.22
N ARG A 32 -7.50 -2.25 20.14
CA ARG A 32 -8.26 -1.74 18.99
C ARG A 32 -7.89 -2.41 17.66
N GLN A 33 -7.44 -3.66 17.70
CA GLN A 33 -6.97 -4.40 16.53
C GLN A 33 -8.07 -4.71 15.50
N THR A 34 -9.33 -4.55 15.87
CA THR A 34 -10.49 -4.75 15.00
C THR A 34 -11.11 -3.44 14.50
N GLU A 35 -10.55 -2.31 14.92
CA GLU A 35 -11.03 -1.00 14.45
C GLU A 35 -10.38 -0.64 13.11
N LEU A 36 -11.11 0.15 12.30
CA LEU A 36 -10.60 0.64 11.03
C LEU A 36 -9.72 1.87 11.24
N PHE A 37 -8.57 1.85 10.60
CA PHE A 37 -7.61 2.94 10.59
C PHE A 37 -7.33 3.39 9.15
N GLN A 38 -7.03 4.67 8.98
CA GLN A 38 -6.55 5.15 7.69
C GLN A 38 -5.17 4.55 7.42
N ALA A 39 -5.06 3.79 6.34
CA ALA A 39 -3.84 3.04 6.01
C ALA A 39 -2.65 3.92 5.64
N ALA A 40 -2.90 5.18 5.17
CA ALA A 40 -1.87 6.02 4.58
C ALA A 40 -1.01 5.22 3.58
N SER A 41 0.31 5.39 3.57
CA SER A 41 1.20 4.66 2.64
C SER A 41 1.33 3.15 2.92
N VAL A 42 0.81 2.65 4.04
CA VAL A 42 0.80 1.20 4.29
C VAL A 42 -0.05 0.45 3.24
N ILE A 43 -1.03 1.12 2.63
CA ILE A 43 -1.84 0.54 1.54
C ILE A 43 -1.00 0.11 0.32
N LYS A 44 0.19 0.64 0.13
CA LYS A 44 1.10 0.30 -0.97
C LYS A 44 1.63 -1.13 -0.88
N LEU A 45 1.75 -1.65 0.33
CA LEU A 45 2.19 -3.04 0.54
C LEU A 45 1.18 -4.06 -0.02
N PRO A 46 -0.11 -4.03 0.30
CA PRO A 46 -1.07 -4.91 -0.35
C PRO A 46 -1.24 -4.65 -1.85
N ILE A 47 -1.05 -3.42 -2.35
CA ILE A 47 -1.00 -3.16 -3.79
C ILE A 47 0.16 -3.93 -4.43
N LEU A 48 1.36 -3.86 -3.88
CA LEU A 48 2.50 -4.64 -4.37
C LEU A 48 2.19 -6.14 -4.34
N ALA A 49 1.67 -6.65 -3.22
CA ALA A 49 1.34 -8.08 -3.10
C ALA A 49 0.31 -8.54 -4.15
N ALA A 50 -0.70 -7.70 -4.44
CA ALA A 50 -1.69 -7.97 -5.47
C ALA A 50 -1.06 -8.04 -6.87
N ILE A 51 -0.14 -7.13 -7.19
CA ILE A 51 0.58 -7.09 -8.48
C ILE A 51 1.51 -8.30 -8.62
N LEU A 52 2.20 -8.70 -7.55
CA LEU A 52 3.05 -9.89 -7.56
C LEU A 52 2.23 -11.19 -7.69
N LEU A 53 1.04 -11.22 -7.13
CA LEU A 53 0.11 -12.33 -7.32
C LEU A 53 -0.33 -12.41 -8.78
N GLU A 54 -0.63 -11.27 -9.40
CA GLU A 54 -0.97 -11.19 -10.83
C GLU A 54 0.19 -11.64 -11.73
N GLU A 55 1.42 -11.21 -11.47
CA GLU A 55 2.62 -11.68 -12.19
C GLU A 55 2.79 -13.20 -12.09
N ARG A 56 2.52 -13.78 -10.91
CA ARG A 56 2.62 -15.23 -10.71
C ARG A 56 1.59 -16.00 -11.54
N GLU A 57 0.38 -15.45 -11.70
CA GLU A 57 -0.71 -16.05 -12.47
C GLU A 57 -0.57 -15.76 -13.97
N HIS A 58 -0.05 -14.59 -14.33
CA HIS A 58 0.13 -14.10 -15.69
C HIS A 58 1.56 -13.54 -15.86
N PRO A 59 2.57 -14.41 -16.08
CA PRO A 59 3.95 -13.97 -16.23
C PRO A 59 4.15 -12.97 -17.36
N GLY A 60 4.91 -11.90 -17.10
CA GLY A 60 5.17 -10.81 -18.03
C GLY A 60 4.47 -9.49 -17.69
N VAL A 61 3.59 -9.49 -16.71
CA VAL A 61 2.91 -8.27 -16.23
C VAL A 61 3.92 -7.23 -15.70
N LEU A 62 4.96 -7.66 -14.98
CA LEU A 62 5.96 -6.74 -14.44
C LEU A 62 6.77 -6.03 -15.53
N GLN A 63 6.91 -6.61 -16.73
CA GLN A 63 7.62 -6.05 -17.88
C GLN A 63 6.74 -5.11 -18.72
N GLU A 64 5.43 -5.07 -18.49
CA GLU A 64 4.53 -4.14 -19.17
C GLU A 64 4.96 -2.69 -18.90
N ARG A 65 4.99 -1.87 -19.96
CA ARG A 65 5.40 -0.47 -19.85
C ARG A 65 4.20 0.47 -19.78
N LEU A 66 4.21 1.33 -18.78
CA LEU A 66 3.18 2.34 -18.56
C LEU A 66 3.74 3.75 -18.77
N LEU A 67 2.95 4.63 -19.39
CA LEU A 67 3.29 6.02 -19.52
C LEU A 67 2.93 6.79 -18.26
N VAL A 68 3.90 7.55 -17.77
CA VAL A 68 3.73 8.57 -16.73
C VAL A 68 3.82 9.94 -17.40
N ARG A 69 2.70 10.64 -17.46
CA ARG A 69 2.57 11.97 -18.07
C ARG A 69 2.67 13.05 -17.02
N ASP A 70 2.90 14.29 -17.44
CA ASP A 70 2.93 15.44 -16.52
C ASP A 70 1.62 15.56 -15.71
N GLY A 71 0.47 15.27 -16.33
CA GLY A 71 -0.84 15.27 -15.66
C GLY A 71 -1.09 14.12 -14.69
N ASP A 72 -0.23 13.10 -14.66
CA ASP A 72 -0.33 11.99 -13.71
C ASP A 72 0.39 12.28 -12.39
N LYS A 73 1.19 13.34 -12.34
CA LYS A 73 2.07 13.65 -11.22
C LYS A 73 1.28 14.22 -10.05
N VAL A 74 1.48 13.63 -8.90
CA VAL A 74 0.85 14.06 -7.64
C VAL A 74 1.90 14.41 -6.60
N PRO A 75 1.61 15.34 -5.69
CA PRO A 75 2.58 15.83 -4.70
C PRO A 75 2.90 14.80 -3.61
N GLY A 76 3.76 15.20 -2.70
CA GLY A 76 4.15 14.44 -1.51
C GLY A 76 5.41 13.64 -1.74
N CYS A 77 5.37 12.33 -1.47
CA CYS A 77 6.55 11.47 -1.58
C CYS A 77 6.75 10.95 -3.01
N GLY A 78 8.01 10.76 -3.38
CA GLY A 78 8.40 10.11 -4.62
C GLY A 78 9.27 10.99 -5.53
N ALA A 79 9.93 10.35 -6.48
CA ALA A 79 10.82 10.99 -7.46
C ALA A 79 10.08 11.43 -8.73
N LEU A 80 9.04 10.68 -9.14
CA LEU A 80 8.40 10.89 -10.44
C LEU A 80 7.75 12.27 -10.59
N GLN A 81 7.30 12.87 -9.49
CA GLN A 81 6.76 14.24 -9.51
C GLN A 81 7.79 15.30 -9.99
N HIS A 82 9.08 15.01 -9.88
CA HIS A 82 10.17 15.94 -10.25
C HIS A 82 10.76 15.66 -11.65
N ILE A 83 10.34 14.60 -12.31
CA ILE A 83 10.84 14.22 -13.65
C ILE A 83 9.98 14.90 -14.71
N SER A 84 10.55 15.74 -15.55
CA SER A 84 9.82 16.47 -16.57
C SER A 84 9.43 15.61 -17.78
N GLY A 85 8.29 15.94 -18.38
CA GLY A 85 7.80 15.31 -19.60
C GLY A 85 7.19 13.91 -19.36
N THR A 86 6.77 13.28 -20.44
CA THR A 86 6.22 11.92 -20.43
C THR A 86 7.32 10.89 -20.52
N GLN A 87 7.33 9.95 -19.59
CA GLN A 87 8.29 8.84 -19.54
C GLN A 87 7.56 7.49 -19.50
N ALA A 88 8.20 6.45 -19.99
CA ALA A 88 7.68 5.09 -19.92
C ALA A 88 8.48 4.27 -18.91
N TYR A 89 7.80 3.69 -17.93
CA TYR A 89 8.39 2.81 -16.92
C TYR A 89 7.71 1.44 -16.99
N ASP A 90 8.47 0.37 -16.77
CA ASP A 90 7.88 -0.94 -16.52
C ASP A 90 7.19 -0.98 -15.15
N ILE A 91 6.24 -1.90 -15.00
CA ILE A 91 5.48 -2.07 -13.74
C ILE A 91 6.42 -2.41 -12.59
N GLU A 92 7.47 -3.19 -12.82
CA GLU A 92 8.45 -3.54 -11.80
C GLU A 92 9.14 -2.30 -11.22
N SER A 93 9.58 -1.38 -12.09
CA SER A 93 10.19 -0.11 -11.69
C SER A 93 9.23 0.77 -10.91
N LEU A 94 7.96 0.86 -11.34
CA LEU A 94 6.92 1.59 -10.62
C LEU A 94 6.66 0.97 -9.23
N CYS A 95 6.60 -0.34 -9.12
CA CYS A 95 6.48 -1.04 -7.84
C CYS A 95 7.66 -0.74 -6.91
N LYS A 96 8.89 -0.76 -7.44
CA LYS A 96 10.10 -0.40 -6.68
C LYS A 96 10.03 1.04 -6.15
N LEU A 97 9.69 2.00 -6.99
CA LEU A 97 9.53 3.40 -6.58
C LEU A 97 8.42 3.57 -5.53
N MET A 98 7.28 2.90 -5.74
CA MET A 98 6.16 2.93 -4.80
C MET A 98 6.57 2.46 -3.39
N ILE A 99 7.36 1.40 -3.29
CA ILE A 99 7.73 0.80 -1.99
C ILE A 99 8.96 1.45 -1.38
N THR A 100 10.02 1.73 -2.15
CA THR A 100 11.30 2.17 -1.57
C THR A 100 11.29 3.62 -1.12
N ILE A 101 10.61 4.48 -1.88
CA ILE A 101 10.53 5.93 -1.60
C ILE A 101 9.08 6.42 -1.46
N SER A 102 8.15 5.50 -1.38
CA SER A 102 6.71 5.80 -1.24
C SER A 102 6.15 6.69 -2.35
N ASP A 103 6.59 6.49 -3.60
CA ASP A 103 6.21 7.34 -4.73
C ASP A 103 4.70 7.31 -4.99
N ASN A 104 4.05 8.46 -4.82
CA ASN A 104 2.60 8.59 -4.95
C ASN A 104 2.15 8.56 -6.41
N THR A 105 2.95 9.13 -7.32
CA THR A 105 2.68 9.09 -8.75
C THR A 105 2.74 7.66 -9.27
N ALA A 106 3.79 6.90 -8.92
CA ALA A 106 3.90 5.49 -9.25
C ALA A 106 2.69 4.71 -8.73
N THR A 107 2.27 4.95 -7.49
CA THR A 107 1.10 4.32 -6.88
C THR A 107 -0.17 4.56 -7.70
N ASN A 108 -0.46 5.81 -8.06
CA ASN A 108 -1.65 6.16 -8.82
C ASN A 108 -1.64 5.57 -10.24
N VAL A 109 -0.47 5.55 -10.90
CA VAL A 109 -0.31 4.91 -12.22
C VAL A 109 -0.60 3.41 -12.14
N LEU A 110 -0.12 2.73 -11.09
CA LEU A 110 -0.41 1.32 -10.85
C LEU A 110 -1.89 1.08 -10.53
N ILE A 111 -2.50 1.90 -9.66
CA ILE A 111 -3.94 1.80 -9.37
C ILE A 111 -4.76 2.00 -10.65
N ARG A 112 -4.40 2.96 -11.51
CA ARG A 112 -5.08 3.19 -12.78
C ARG A 112 -4.97 1.99 -13.72
N ARG A 113 -3.79 1.35 -13.80
CA ARG A 113 -3.56 0.19 -14.67
C ARG A 113 -4.39 -1.01 -14.26
N PHE A 114 -4.42 -1.32 -12.97
CA PHE A 114 -5.09 -2.52 -12.47
C PHE A 114 -6.57 -2.28 -12.13
N GLY A 115 -6.92 -1.08 -11.72
CA GLY A 115 -8.26 -0.72 -11.25
C GLY A 115 -8.46 -0.99 -9.75
N ILE A 116 -9.24 -0.11 -9.12
CA ILE A 116 -9.52 -0.18 -7.67
C ILE A 116 -10.27 -1.47 -7.33
N GLU A 117 -11.25 -1.86 -8.14
CA GLU A 117 -12.05 -3.06 -7.89
C GLU A 117 -11.20 -4.32 -7.95
N PHE A 118 -10.36 -4.46 -8.98
CA PHE A 118 -9.43 -5.57 -9.12
C PHE A 118 -8.47 -5.67 -7.91
N LEU A 119 -7.84 -4.57 -7.53
CA LEU A 119 -6.92 -4.55 -6.39
C LEU A 119 -7.63 -4.93 -5.09
N ASN A 120 -8.83 -4.42 -4.85
CA ASN A 120 -9.62 -4.78 -3.67
C ASN A 120 -10.04 -6.26 -3.66
N GLU A 121 -10.31 -6.85 -4.82
CA GLU A 121 -10.57 -8.28 -4.92
C GLU A 121 -9.33 -9.11 -4.58
N ARG A 122 -8.16 -8.71 -5.13
CA ARG A 122 -6.88 -9.35 -4.78
C ARG A 122 -6.55 -9.23 -3.28
N PHE A 123 -6.91 -8.11 -2.63
CA PHE A 123 -6.76 -7.96 -1.18
C PHE A 123 -7.56 -9.02 -0.42
N ARG A 124 -8.79 -9.32 -0.83
CA ARG A 124 -9.59 -10.39 -0.22
C ARG A 124 -8.94 -11.76 -0.40
N VAL A 125 -8.40 -12.05 -1.59
CA VAL A 125 -7.65 -13.30 -1.85
C VAL A 125 -6.43 -13.41 -0.94
N LEU A 126 -5.76 -12.29 -0.63
CA LEU A 126 -4.64 -12.21 0.32
C LEU A 126 -5.07 -12.28 1.80
N GLY A 127 -6.37 -12.38 2.09
CA GLY A 127 -6.91 -12.43 3.45
C GLY A 127 -7.20 -11.07 4.08
N LEU A 128 -7.04 -9.98 3.35
CA LEU A 128 -7.28 -8.61 3.83
C LEU A 128 -8.74 -8.21 3.60
N GLN A 129 -9.65 -8.71 4.44
CA GLN A 129 -11.10 -8.57 4.24
C GLN A 129 -11.60 -7.13 4.38
N GLU A 130 -11.00 -6.36 5.29
CA GLU A 130 -11.45 -5.00 5.62
C GLU A 130 -10.55 -3.90 5.03
N SER A 131 -9.37 -4.26 4.50
CA SER A 131 -8.47 -3.29 3.85
C SER A 131 -8.95 -2.99 2.43
N LYS A 132 -9.13 -1.70 2.10
CA LYS A 132 -9.68 -1.28 0.80
C LYS A 132 -9.03 0.00 0.30
N ILE A 133 -8.93 0.10 -1.03
CA ILE A 133 -8.69 1.35 -1.75
C ILE A 133 -10.05 1.92 -2.14
N PHE A 134 -10.32 3.19 -1.83
CA PHE A 134 -11.56 3.86 -2.18
C PHE A 134 -11.39 4.87 -3.32
N ARG A 135 -10.19 5.43 -3.48
CA ARG A 135 -9.87 6.49 -4.43
C ARG A 135 -8.38 6.52 -4.73
N PHE A 136 -7.98 7.29 -5.71
CA PHE A 136 -6.56 7.62 -5.94
C PHE A 136 -5.99 8.43 -4.76
N LEU A 137 -4.67 8.47 -4.67
CA LEU A 137 -4.01 9.34 -3.71
C LEU A 137 -4.13 10.79 -4.18
N PHE A 138 -4.42 11.71 -3.27
CA PHE A 138 -4.62 13.14 -3.54
C PHE A 138 -5.82 13.46 -4.46
N ASP A 139 -6.79 12.57 -4.52
CA ASP A 139 -8.04 12.77 -5.25
C ASP A 139 -9.11 13.38 -4.33
#